data_f760863108051842896d6ec7dd4f87df
#
_entry.id   f760863108051842896d6ec7dd4f87df
#
_cell.length_a   1.000
_cell.length_b   1.000
_cell.length_c   1.000
_cell.angle_alpha   90.00
_cell.angle_beta   90.00
_cell.angle_gamma   90.00
#
_symmetry.space_group_name_H-M   'P 1'
#
loop_
_entity.id
_entity.type
_entity.pdbx_description
1 polymer ?
#
loop_
_entity_poly.entity_id
_entity_poly.type
_entity_poly.pdbx_seq_one_letter_code
_entity_poly.pdbx_strand_id
1 'polypeptide(L)'
;MTGRFVFAAGIIVAMGMMDCSEGFVQRSSFSLDRLGGVKTQTPSTLQMSGRNIGIFGGGTVGGGIVSILTSKSSDFAKLTGDSITISKICVRDASKPRDFDIPSDCSVVTEYDEILSDDSIDMVVEVMGGTTDAKDVVFAALRAGKDVVTANKALIAADLKEIEALLEEVNENREKKVEFRYEAAVCGGIPVIRSLQSDFPGDDVSMISGIINGCTNFMLTAMDQKGQSYEDALAEASRLGYAEADPTLDVGGFDARSKLKILMRLAFGIDVEEEEISCKGITELTKVDFEYAKMLGGTIKLLGVAEKVGEDKIAAFVSPTYISDEDSLASVSGATNALEVNSANLVSSTFIGQGAGRFPTANSCINDIVALAKGDKTPLPFNSAKQLQFSNDYESVFYLRLRYRDELGITRQVGETCEKNGVSIHSLLQNPVKNRNDAAFVIITEKVALSSIKKACAEFEGLSWCYGSSFYMPVLSHDFM
;
A
#
# COMPACT_ATOMS: atom_id res chain seq x y z
N MET A 1 7.01 -60.07 -22.18
CA MET A 1 7.41 -60.73 -20.93
C MET A 1 7.33 -59.66 -19.87
N THR A 2 6.18 -59.45 -19.27
CA THR A 2 5.66 -59.98 -18.00
C THR A 2 6.50 -59.56 -16.80
N GLY A 3 5.88 -58.79 -15.95
CA GLY A 3 6.27 -58.63 -14.56
C GLY A 3 5.64 -57.42 -13.86
N ARG A 4 4.35 -57.52 -13.51
CA ARG A 4 3.68 -56.68 -12.49
C ARG A 4 4.20 -57.08 -11.10
N PHE A 5 4.42 -56.10 -10.22
CA PHE A 5 4.18 -56.32 -8.80
C PHE A 5 3.62 -55.04 -8.14
N VAL A 6 2.42 -55.23 -7.60
CA VAL A 6 1.69 -54.36 -6.71
C VAL A 6 2.08 -54.73 -5.29
N PHE A 7 2.39 -53.76 -4.44
CA PHE A 7 2.27 -53.94 -2.99
C PHE A 7 1.62 -52.71 -2.37
N ALA A 8 0.40 -52.91 -1.92
CA ALA A 8 -0.30 -52.02 -1.01
C ALA A 8 0.09 -52.42 0.43
N ALA A 9 0.43 -51.43 1.25
CA ALA A 9 0.48 -51.63 2.68
C ALA A 9 -0.38 -50.55 3.34
N GLY A 10 -1.55 -50.96 3.79
CA GLY A 10 -2.44 -50.16 4.59
C GLY A 10 -1.95 -50.12 6.04
N ILE A 11 -1.96 -48.90 6.62
CA ILE A 11 -1.84 -48.74 8.07
C ILE A 11 -3.21 -48.37 8.61
N ILE A 12 -3.79 -49.29 9.39
CA ILE A 12 -4.98 -49.09 10.20
C ILE A 12 -4.55 -48.39 11.48
N VAL A 13 -5.03 -47.16 11.69
CA VAL A 13 -4.97 -46.52 13.00
C VAL A 13 -6.30 -46.74 13.71
N ALA A 14 -6.26 -47.54 14.80
CA ALA A 14 -7.39 -47.79 15.67
C ALA A 14 -7.69 -46.54 16.49
N MET A 15 -8.89 -45.99 16.32
CA MET A 15 -9.47 -45.01 17.25
C MET A 15 -9.95 -45.75 18.51
N GLY A 16 -9.28 -45.49 19.65
CA GLY A 16 -9.79 -45.85 20.97
C GLY A 16 -10.88 -44.85 21.37
N MET A 17 -12.11 -45.32 21.41
CA MET A 17 -13.21 -44.62 22.11
C MET A 17 -12.96 -44.74 23.60
N MET A 18 -12.74 -43.64 24.27
CA MET A 18 -12.88 -43.55 25.72
C MET A 18 -14.26 -43.01 26.06
N ASP A 19 -15.06 -43.91 26.63
CA ASP A 19 -16.35 -43.68 27.25
C ASP A 19 -16.11 -42.91 28.56
N CYS A 20 -16.68 -41.73 28.74
CA CYS A 20 -16.73 -40.98 29.97
C CYS A 20 -18.18 -40.72 30.33
N SER A 21 -18.83 -41.75 30.84
CA SER A 21 -20.06 -41.61 31.63
C SER A 21 -19.72 -41.61 33.12
N GLU A 22 -20.44 -40.73 33.82
CA GLU A 22 -20.60 -40.62 35.27
C GLU A 22 -19.58 -39.73 36.04
N GLY A 23 -20.14 -38.64 36.58
CA GLY A 23 -19.48 -37.90 37.65
C GLY A 23 -20.12 -36.56 38.01
N PHE A 24 -21.18 -36.60 38.82
CA PHE A 24 -21.58 -35.58 39.80
C PHE A 24 -22.11 -34.21 39.31
N VAL A 25 -23.41 -34.14 39.15
CA VAL A 25 -24.18 -32.89 39.34
C VAL A 25 -24.61 -32.79 40.79
N GLN A 26 -23.90 -32.04 41.61
CA GLN A 26 -24.35 -31.60 42.92
C GLN A 26 -25.17 -30.31 42.76
N ARG A 27 -26.49 -30.42 42.77
CA ARG A 27 -27.40 -29.26 42.83
C ARG A 27 -27.33 -28.69 44.24
N SER A 28 -26.67 -27.54 44.42
CA SER A 28 -26.89 -26.69 45.59
C SER A 28 -28.06 -25.76 45.27
N SER A 29 -29.18 -26.00 45.96
CA SER A 29 -30.31 -25.09 46.00
C SER A 29 -29.91 -23.85 46.81
N PHE A 30 -29.63 -22.73 46.11
CA PHE A 30 -29.55 -21.42 46.74
C PHE A 30 -30.97 -20.81 46.75
N SER A 31 -31.49 -20.63 47.94
CA SER A 31 -32.73 -19.90 48.21
C SER A 31 -32.51 -18.40 47.92
N LEU A 32 -33.26 -17.88 46.97
CA LEU A 32 -33.34 -16.45 46.62
C LEU A 32 -34.41 -15.77 47.49
N ASP A 33 -34.11 -15.62 48.79
CA ASP A 33 -34.92 -14.76 49.67
C ASP A 33 -33.98 -13.90 50.51
N ARG A 34 -33.75 -12.70 50.02
CA ARG A 34 -33.36 -11.44 50.66
C ARG A 34 -32.38 -10.63 49.82
N LEU A 35 -32.88 -9.95 48.80
CA LEU A 35 -32.30 -8.70 48.39
C LEU A 35 -33.42 -7.70 48.04
N GLY A 36 -33.51 -6.72 48.92
CA GLY A 36 -34.48 -5.62 48.81
C GLY A 36 -34.37 -4.88 47.52
N GLY A 37 -35.52 -4.42 47.10
CA GLY A 37 -35.84 -3.48 46.01
C GLY A 37 -34.71 -2.86 45.21
N VAL A 38 -34.24 -3.59 44.22
CA VAL A 38 -33.56 -2.94 43.08
C VAL A 38 -34.66 -2.31 42.23
N LYS A 39 -34.80 -0.99 42.33
CA LYS A 39 -35.59 -0.22 41.36
C LYS A 39 -34.96 -0.51 39.98
N THR A 40 -35.66 -1.28 39.17
CA THR A 40 -35.40 -1.32 37.73
C THR A 40 -35.55 0.11 37.23
N GLN A 41 -34.41 0.82 37.09
CA GLN A 41 -34.36 1.98 36.21
C GLN A 41 -34.67 1.42 34.83
N THR A 42 -35.80 1.76 34.29
CA THR A 42 -36.07 1.72 32.85
C THR A 42 -34.84 2.32 32.20
N PRO A 43 -34.23 1.62 31.22
CA PRO A 43 -33.16 2.26 30.45
C PRO A 43 -33.74 3.57 29.91
N SER A 44 -33.15 4.70 30.33
CA SER A 44 -33.40 5.96 29.66
C SER A 44 -33.21 5.65 28.18
N THR A 45 -34.22 5.96 27.37
CA THR A 45 -34.09 5.99 25.91
C THR A 45 -32.77 6.71 25.65
N LEU A 46 -31.74 5.98 25.29
CA LEU A 46 -30.52 6.55 24.73
C LEU A 46 -30.99 7.38 23.55
N GLN A 47 -30.99 8.69 23.72
CA GLN A 47 -31.21 9.61 22.65
C GLN A 47 -30.09 9.31 21.68
N MET A 48 -30.39 8.66 20.54
CA MET A 48 -29.43 8.40 19.48
C MET A 48 -28.92 9.78 19.05
N SER A 49 -27.69 10.11 19.47
CA SER A 49 -27.00 11.29 19.01
C SER A 49 -26.49 10.96 17.63
N GLY A 50 -27.21 11.36 16.59
CA GLY A 50 -26.78 11.13 15.21
C GLY A 50 -25.42 11.75 14.96
N ARG A 51 -24.60 11.10 14.12
CA ARG A 51 -23.33 11.65 13.62
C ARG A 51 -23.58 12.37 12.32
N ASN A 52 -23.31 13.65 12.28
CA ASN A 52 -23.49 14.49 11.10
C ASN A 52 -22.16 14.71 10.40
N ILE A 53 -22.15 14.49 9.09
CA ILE A 53 -20.95 14.53 8.25
C ILE A 53 -21.04 15.70 7.28
N GLY A 54 -19.93 16.46 7.18
CA GLY A 54 -19.65 17.39 6.10
C GLY A 54 -18.63 16.80 5.13
N ILE A 55 -18.92 16.77 3.83
CA ILE A 55 -18.02 16.21 2.82
C ILE A 55 -17.43 17.35 1.99
N PHE A 56 -16.10 17.42 1.91
CA PHE A 56 -15.37 18.28 0.99
C PHE A 56 -14.95 17.51 -0.25
N GLY A 57 -15.66 17.71 -1.34
CA GLY A 57 -15.45 17.05 -2.62
C GLY A 57 -16.60 16.15 -3.05
N GLY A 58 -17.34 16.57 -4.08
CA GLY A 58 -18.44 15.83 -4.71
C GLY A 58 -18.02 15.16 -6.03
N GLY A 59 -16.80 14.66 -6.11
CA GLY A 59 -16.26 13.93 -7.27
C GLY A 59 -16.48 12.41 -7.16
N THR A 60 -15.59 11.65 -7.83
CA THR A 60 -15.68 10.18 -7.90
C THR A 60 -15.76 9.51 -6.53
N VAL A 61 -14.86 9.83 -5.62
CA VAL A 61 -14.82 9.22 -4.28
C VAL A 61 -15.96 9.74 -3.41
N GLY A 62 -16.20 11.07 -3.37
CA GLY A 62 -17.29 11.65 -2.60
C GLY A 62 -18.66 11.10 -3.00
N GLY A 63 -18.92 10.98 -4.31
CA GLY A 63 -20.14 10.34 -4.80
C GLY A 63 -20.26 8.87 -4.41
N GLY A 64 -19.15 8.14 -4.36
CA GLY A 64 -19.11 6.77 -3.85
C GLY A 64 -19.46 6.68 -2.36
N ILE A 65 -18.94 7.60 -1.54
CA ILE A 65 -19.26 7.70 -0.11
C ILE A 65 -20.75 7.97 0.08
N VAL A 66 -21.31 8.97 -0.61
CA VAL A 66 -22.75 9.30 -0.56
C VAL A 66 -23.59 8.08 -0.91
N SER A 67 -23.26 7.41 -2.02
CA SER A 67 -24.01 6.23 -2.48
C SER A 67 -24.02 5.10 -1.45
N ILE A 68 -22.87 4.80 -0.83
CA ILE A 68 -22.74 3.71 0.15
C ILE A 68 -23.48 4.09 1.45
N LEU A 69 -23.26 5.31 2.00
CA LEU A 69 -23.92 5.75 3.23
C LEU A 69 -25.44 5.74 3.10
N THR A 70 -25.95 6.23 1.97
CA THR A 70 -27.40 6.28 1.73
C THR A 70 -28.00 4.87 1.59
N SER A 71 -27.37 4.01 0.80
CA SER A 71 -27.90 2.65 0.53
C SER A 71 -27.85 1.71 1.74
N LYS A 72 -26.93 1.93 2.69
CA LYS A 72 -26.70 1.09 3.88
C LYS A 72 -26.96 1.81 5.21
N SER A 73 -27.68 2.93 5.21
CA SER A 73 -27.88 3.77 6.39
C SER A 73 -28.42 2.99 7.60
N SER A 74 -29.41 2.11 7.39
CA SER A 74 -29.97 1.27 8.45
C SER A 74 -28.99 0.24 9.03
N ASP A 75 -28.10 -0.28 8.19
CA ASP A 75 -27.12 -1.26 8.64
C ASP A 75 -26.01 -0.57 9.45
N PHE A 76 -25.60 0.61 9.02
CA PHE A 76 -24.65 1.41 9.80
C PHE A 76 -25.21 1.86 11.13
N ALA A 77 -26.48 2.29 11.18
CA ALA A 77 -27.12 2.64 12.44
C ALA A 77 -27.18 1.46 13.43
N LYS A 78 -27.42 0.24 12.94
CA LYS A 78 -27.37 -0.97 13.80
C LYS A 78 -25.94 -1.27 14.26
N LEU A 79 -24.94 -1.05 13.40
CA LEU A 79 -23.55 -1.37 13.67
C LEU A 79 -22.91 -0.39 14.66
N THR A 80 -23.25 0.90 14.57
CA THR A 80 -22.66 1.96 15.38
C THR A 80 -23.48 2.31 16.62
N GLY A 81 -24.76 1.95 16.63
CA GLY A 81 -25.73 2.40 17.64
C GLY A 81 -26.30 3.81 17.39
N ASP A 82 -25.77 4.52 16.38
CA ASP A 82 -26.12 5.91 16.02
C ASP A 82 -26.44 6.04 14.52
N SER A 83 -27.27 7.02 14.14
CA SER A 83 -27.45 7.36 12.74
C SER A 83 -26.24 8.13 12.21
N ILE A 84 -25.86 7.85 10.95
CA ILE A 84 -24.83 8.59 10.24
C ILE A 84 -25.51 9.34 9.10
N THR A 85 -25.48 10.69 9.14
CA THR A 85 -26.19 11.56 8.20
C THR A 85 -25.22 12.48 7.48
N ILE A 86 -25.35 12.61 6.16
CA ILE A 86 -24.61 13.59 5.37
C ILE A 86 -25.41 14.90 5.39
N SER A 87 -24.91 15.90 6.12
CA SER A 87 -25.58 17.19 6.26
C SER A 87 -25.23 18.15 5.13
N LYS A 88 -23.95 18.19 4.72
CA LYS A 88 -23.47 19.12 3.69
C LYS A 88 -22.41 18.50 2.81
N ILE A 89 -22.40 18.88 1.52
CA ILE A 89 -21.37 18.54 0.56
C ILE A 89 -20.83 19.85 -0.03
N CYS A 90 -19.57 20.17 0.26
CA CYS A 90 -18.91 21.33 -0.29
C CYS A 90 -18.26 20.99 -1.64
N VAL A 91 -18.54 21.80 -2.65
CA VAL A 91 -18.06 21.63 -4.02
C VAL A 91 -17.70 22.99 -4.63
N ARG A 92 -16.78 23.01 -5.59
CA ARG A 92 -16.38 24.24 -6.28
C ARG A 92 -17.51 24.86 -7.14
N ASP A 93 -18.38 24.03 -7.67
CA ASP A 93 -19.48 24.46 -8.54
C ASP A 93 -20.73 23.63 -8.21
N ALA A 94 -21.71 24.26 -7.55
CA ALA A 94 -22.98 23.62 -7.16
C ALA A 94 -23.90 23.34 -8.36
N SER A 95 -23.75 24.07 -9.48
CA SER A 95 -24.57 23.91 -10.67
C SER A 95 -24.21 22.69 -11.52
N LYS A 96 -22.99 22.15 -11.34
CA LYS A 96 -22.51 20.99 -12.10
C LYS A 96 -23.34 19.74 -11.75
N PRO A 97 -23.93 19.03 -12.73
CA PRO A 97 -24.63 17.78 -12.51
C PRO A 97 -23.74 16.75 -11.82
N ARG A 98 -24.31 15.99 -10.87
CA ARG A 98 -23.63 14.89 -10.17
C ARG A 98 -24.11 13.56 -10.73
N ASP A 99 -23.22 12.57 -10.70
CA ASP A 99 -23.51 11.21 -11.14
C ASP A 99 -23.97 10.30 -9.97
N PHE A 100 -24.51 10.94 -8.92
CA PHE A 100 -25.07 10.30 -7.73
C PHE A 100 -26.22 11.13 -7.17
N ASP A 101 -27.14 10.47 -6.47
CA ASP A 101 -28.28 11.12 -5.84
C ASP A 101 -27.87 11.81 -4.54
N ILE A 102 -28.20 13.09 -4.42
CA ILE A 102 -27.98 13.87 -3.20
C ILE A 102 -29.14 13.57 -2.25
N PRO A 103 -28.88 13.15 -0.99
CA PRO A 103 -29.94 12.93 0.00
C PRO A 103 -30.79 14.19 0.20
N SER A 104 -32.12 14.02 0.42
CA SER A 104 -33.06 15.12 0.58
C SER A 104 -32.70 16.09 1.70
N ASP A 105 -32.05 15.58 2.73
CA ASP A 105 -31.69 16.33 3.92
C ASP A 105 -30.25 16.89 3.84
N CYS A 106 -29.58 16.72 2.70
CA CYS A 106 -28.22 17.18 2.45
C CYS A 106 -28.23 18.47 1.60
N SER A 107 -27.48 19.48 2.04
CA SER A 107 -27.26 20.72 1.30
C SER A 107 -25.96 20.68 0.50
N VAL A 108 -25.99 21.19 -0.74
CA VAL A 108 -24.77 21.42 -1.53
C VAL A 108 -24.35 22.87 -1.34
N VAL A 109 -23.11 23.06 -0.88
CA VAL A 109 -22.53 24.38 -0.54
C VAL A 109 -21.23 24.63 -1.32
N THR A 110 -20.79 25.88 -1.39
CA THR A 110 -19.56 26.28 -2.10
C THR A 110 -18.49 26.86 -1.17
N GLU A 111 -18.91 27.37 0.00
CA GLU A 111 -17.99 27.98 0.96
C GLU A 111 -17.59 26.98 2.04
N TYR A 112 -16.30 26.92 2.35
CA TYR A 112 -15.75 25.97 3.33
C TYR A 112 -16.30 26.23 4.73
N ASP A 113 -16.51 27.50 5.08
CA ASP A 113 -17.02 27.91 6.39
C ASP A 113 -18.42 27.40 6.68
N GLU A 114 -19.23 27.11 5.66
CA GLU A 114 -20.55 26.54 5.87
C GLU A 114 -20.54 25.14 6.51
N ILE A 115 -19.42 24.43 6.38
CA ILE A 115 -19.18 23.14 7.06
C ILE A 115 -18.35 23.35 8.32
N LEU A 116 -17.26 24.13 8.22
CA LEU A 116 -16.28 24.26 9.30
C LEU A 116 -16.83 24.96 10.54
N SER A 117 -17.72 25.96 10.36
CA SER A 117 -18.38 26.70 11.45
C SER A 117 -19.72 26.12 11.91
N ASP A 118 -20.19 25.03 11.30
CA ASP A 118 -21.46 24.38 11.69
C ASP A 118 -21.24 23.43 12.86
N ASP A 119 -21.64 23.83 14.07
CA ASP A 119 -21.49 23.05 15.30
C ASP A 119 -22.30 21.74 15.29
N SER A 120 -23.28 21.61 14.37
CA SER A 120 -24.04 20.37 14.23
C SER A 120 -23.27 19.28 13.47
N ILE A 121 -22.18 19.61 12.78
CA ILE A 121 -21.33 18.67 12.04
C ILE A 121 -20.22 18.14 12.96
N ASP A 122 -20.24 16.84 13.21
CA ASP A 122 -19.27 16.14 14.08
C ASP A 122 -18.00 15.70 13.36
N MET A 123 -18.12 15.43 12.05
CA MET A 123 -17.08 14.79 11.26
C MET A 123 -16.97 15.42 9.88
N VAL A 124 -15.74 15.56 9.41
CA VAL A 124 -15.41 16.04 8.08
C VAL A 124 -14.77 14.93 7.27
N VAL A 125 -15.21 14.79 6.01
CA VAL A 125 -14.58 13.88 5.03
C VAL A 125 -13.97 14.71 3.93
N GLU A 126 -12.63 14.70 3.80
CA GLU A 126 -11.88 15.41 2.79
C GLU A 126 -11.50 14.49 1.63
N VAL A 127 -12.03 14.76 0.44
CA VAL A 127 -11.79 14.03 -0.81
C VAL A 127 -11.67 14.99 -1.99
N MET A 128 -11.09 16.18 -1.76
CA MET A 128 -10.90 17.21 -2.79
C MET A 128 -9.64 16.96 -3.63
N GLY A 129 -8.60 16.39 -3.00
CA GLY A 129 -7.26 16.28 -3.57
C GLY A 129 -6.50 17.62 -3.53
N GLY A 130 -5.22 17.58 -3.90
CA GLY A 130 -4.28 18.70 -3.74
C GLY A 130 -3.77 18.82 -2.29
N THR A 131 -2.90 19.78 -2.03
CA THR A 131 -2.29 19.93 -0.71
C THR A 131 -2.67 21.24 -0.02
N THR A 132 -2.92 22.32 -0.76
CA THR A 132 -3.15 23.66 -0.19
C THR A 132 -4.50 23.76 0.51
N ASP A 133 -5.59 23.77 -0.28
CA ASP A 133 -6.97 23.92 0.26
C ASP A 133 -7.34 22.75 1.17
N ALA A 134 -6.87 21.54 0.83
CA ALA A 134 -7.10 20.34 1.64
C ALA A 134 -6.44 20.43 3.02
N LYS A 135 -5.21 20.95 3.09
CA LYS A 135 -4.51 21.21 4.36
C LYS A 135 -5.29 22.20 5.22
N ASP A 136 -5.68 23.33 4.64
CA ASP A 136 -6.41 24.38 5.35
C ASP A 136 -7.73 23.85 5.92
N VAL A 137 -8.50 23.09 5.14
CA VAL A 137 -9.74 22.46 5.57
C VAL A 137 -9.53 21.44 6.69
N VAL A 138 -8.56 20.55 6.54
CA VAL A 138 -8.25 19.53 7.57
C VAL A 138 -7.81 20.17 8.88
N PHE A 139 -6.90 21.14 8.81
CA PHE A 139 -6.41 21.84 10.00
C PHE A 139 -7.51 22.66 10.70
N ALA A 140 -8.37 23.33 9.93
CA ALA A 140 -9.52 24.07 10.47
C ALA A 140 -10.54 23.12 11.12
N ALA A 141 -10.83 21.99 10.50
CA ALA A 141 -11.76 20.98 11.05
C ALA A 141 -11.25 20.40 12.38
N LEU A 142 -9.97 20.03 12.46
CA LEU A 142 -9.36 19.53 13.69
C LEU A 142 -9.40 20.59 14.82
N ARG A 143 -9.07 21.85 14.51
CA ARG A 143 -9.17 22.96 15.49
C ARG A 143 -10.61 23.21 15.94
N ALA A 144 -11.57 23.05 15.04
CA ALA A 144 -13.01 23.16 15.37
C ALA A 144 -13.54 21.95 16.18
N GLY A 145 -12.72 20.94 16.40
CA GLY A 145 -13.11 19.74 17.20
C GLY A 145 -13.90 18.72 16.42
N LYS A 146 -13.76 18.71 15.10
CA LYS A 146 -14.42 17.75 14.21
C LYS A 146 -13.46 16.62 13.89
N ASP A 147 -13.96 15.38 13.97
CA ASP A 147 -13.21 14.22 13.48
C ASP A 147 -12.97 14.33 11.98
N VAL A 148 -11.84 13.84 11.48
CA VAL A 148 -11.50 13.95 10.05
C VAL A 148 -11.19 12.59 9.45
N VAL A 149 -11.78 12.35 8.27
CA VAL A 149 -11.43 11.23 7.39
C VAL A 149 -10.95 11.79 6.05
N THR A 150 -9.82 11.32 5.55
CA THR A 150 -9.30 11.76 4.24
C THR A 150 -8.85 10.59 3.37
N ALA A 151 -8.95 10.77 2.05
CA ALA A 151 -8.35 9.90 1.03
C ALA A 151 -7.14 10.56 0.34
N ASN A 152 -6.68 11.70 0.85
CA ASN A 152 -5.70 12.54 0.17
C ASN A 152 -4.27 12.14 0.50
N LYS A 153 -3.74 11.20 -0.31
CA LYS A 153 -2.37 10.72 -0.14
C LYS A 153 -1.30 11.82 -0.18
N ALA A 154 -1.50 12.85 -1.03
CA ALA A 154 -0.54 13.92 -1.19
C ALA A 154 -0.44 14.77 0.08
N LEU A 155 -1.58 15.06 0.72
CA LEU A 155 -1.62 15.74 2.01
C LEU A 155 -0.93 14.89 3.10
N ILE A 156 -1.23 13.59 3.16
CA ILE A 156 -0.62 12.72 4.17
C ILE A 156 0.89 12.58 3.96
N ALA A 157 1.35 12.41 2.73
CA ALA A 157 2.78 12.31 2.44
C ALA A 157 3.55 13.59 2.77
N ALA A 158 2.92 14.76 2.58
CA ALA A 158 3.54 16.06 2.86
C ALA A 158 3.46 16.46 4.34
N ASP A 159 2.30 16.29 4.98
CA ASP A 159 1.98 17.02 6.20
C ASP A 159 1.57 16.11 7.38
N LEU A 160 1.74 14.79 7.30
CA LEU A 160 1.28 13.87 8.37
C LEU A 160 1.86 14.25 9.75
N LYS A 161 3.12 14.61 9.80
CA LYS A 161 3.79 15.02 11.05
C LYS A 161 3.18 16.29 11.67
N GLU A 162 2.83 17.28 10.81
CA GLU A 162 2.17 18.49 11.28
C GLU A 162 0.73 18.21 11.75
N ILE A 163 0.04 17.27 11.07
CA ILE A 163 -1.30 16.82 11.46
C ILE A 163 -1.25 16.09 12.81
N GLU A 164 -0.27 15.20 13.03
CA GLU A 164 -0.06 14.52 14.31
C GLU A 164 0.21 15.52 15.44
N ALA A 165 1.10 16.49 15.22
CA ALA A 165 1.39 17.54 16.19
C ALA A 165 0.16 18.40 16.51
N LEU A 166 -0.63 18.75 15.49
CA LEU A 166 -1.89 19.49 15.70
C LEU A 166 -2.91 18.64 16.47
N LEU A 167 -3.00 17.34 16.20
CA LEU A 167 -3.88 16.43 16.94
C LEU A 167 -3.50 16.35 18.42
N GLU A 168 -2.22 16.30 18.75
CA GLU A 168 -1.75 16.34 20.12
C GLU A 168 -2.15 17.66 20.79
N GLU A 169 -1.90 18.81 20.14
CA GLU A 169 -2.25 20.16 20.63
C GLU A 169 -3.75 20.30 20.90
N VAL A 170 -4.60 20.00 19.89
CA VAL A 170 -6.06 20.17 20.02
C VAL A 170 -6.68 19.21 21.03
N ASN A 171 -6.01 18.07 21.26
CA ASN A 171 -6.47 17.05 22.17
C ASN A 171 -5.97 17.21 23.61
N GLU A 172 -5.02 18.09 23.89
CA GLU A 172 -4.38 18.21 25.20
C GLU A 172 -5.41 18.37 26.34
N ASN A 173 -6.38 19.29 26.17
CA ASN A 173 -7.36 19.65 27.20
C ASN A 173 -8.81 19.29 26.85
N ARG A 174 -9.05 18.39 25.86
CA ARG A 174 -10.40 17.95 25.47
C ARG A 174 -10.80 16.67 26.17
N GLU A 175 -12.01 16.59 26.70
CA GLU A 175 -12.61 15.35 27.22
C GLU A 175 -12.86 14.37 26.08
N LYS A 176 -13.55 14.83 25.02
CA LYS A 176 -13.75 14.08 23.79
C LYS A 176 -12.59 14.40 22.84
N LYS A 177 -11.74 13.42 22.61
CA LYS A 177 -10.62 13.55 21.66
C LYS A 177 -11.13 13.63 20.23
N VAL A 178 -10.44 14.42 19.44
CA VAL A 178 -10.63 14.50 17.97
C VAL A 178 -9.74 13.45 17.33
N GLU A 179 -10.27 12.76 16.35
CA GLU A 179 -9.59 11.66 15.66
C GLU A 179 -9.35 12.01 14.18
N PHE A 180 -8.30 11.42 13.62
CA PHE A 180 -7.92 11.60 12.23
C PHE A 180 -7.63 10.24 11.59
N ARG A 181 -8.30 9.93 10.45
CA ARG A 181 -8.17 8.66 9.76
C ARG A 181 -7.96 8.85 8.27
N TYR A 182 -7.18 7.96 7.65
CA TYR A 182 -6.74 8.11 6.26
C TYR A 182 -6.51 6.76 5.53
N GLU A 183 -7.30 5.71 5.86
CA GLU A 183 -7.17 4.38 5.23
C GLU A 183 -7.15 4.45 3.71
N ALA A 184 -7.97 5.30 3.13
CA ALA A 184 -8.08 5.44 1.69
C ALA A 184 -6.87 6.09 1.00
N ALA A 185 -5.90 6.62 1.76
CA ALA A 185 -4.73 7.31 1.20
C ALA A 185 -3.72 6.34 0.55
N VAL A 186 -3.64 5.08 1.00
CA VAL A 186 -2.72 4.08 0.46
C VAL A 186 -3.48 2.84 0.03
N CYS A 187 -3.20 2.35 -1.17
CA CYS A 187 -3.80 1.13 -1.74
C CYS A 187 -5.34 1.12 -1.77
N GLY A 188 -5.97 2.28 -1.80
CA GLY A 188 -7.40 2.51 -2.01
C GLY A 188 -8.33 1.59 -1.21
N GLY A 189 -8.74 0.46 -1.78
CA GLY A 189 -9.67 -0.48 -1.16
C GLY A 189 -9.06 -1.56 -0.27
N ILE A 190 -7.73 -1.57 -0.07
CA ILE A 190 -7.03 -2.57 0.75
C ILE A 190 -6.78 -1.98 2.15
N PRO A 191 -7.16 -2.65 3.25
CA PRO A 191 -7.04 -2.11 4.61
C PRO A 191 -5.61 -2.20 5.16
N VAL A 192 -4.63 -1.56 4.50
CA VAL A 192 -3.21 -1.68 4.83
C VAL A 192 -2.79 -0.79 5.99
N ILE A 193 -3.35 0.42 6.09
CA ILE A 193 -3.01 1.37 7.16
C ILE A 193 -3.54 0.85 8.49
N ARG A 194 -4.80 0.47 8.52
CA ARG A 194 -5.42 -0.09 9.71
C ARG A 194 -4.72 -1.37 10.15
N SER A 195 -4.40 -2.27 9.22
CA SER A 195 -3.71 -3.52 9.57
C SER A 195 -2.34 -3.24 10.18
N LEU A 196 -1.53 -2.37 9.58
CA LEU A 196 -0.24 -1.97 10.15
C LEU A 196 -0.36 -1.35 11.56
N GLN A 197 -1.44 -0.60 11.82
CA GLN A 197 -1.68 0.05 13.10
C GLN A 197 -2.27 -0.88 14.17
N SER A 198 -3.04 -1.92 13.78
CA SER A 198 -3.87 -2.68 14.71
C SER A 198 -3.56 -4.17 14.78
N ASP A 199 -3.05 -4.77 13.69
CA ASP A 199 -2.89 -6.22 13.60
C ASP A 199 -1.44 -6.67 13.83
N PHE A 200 -0.45 -5.75 13.74
CA PHE A 200 0.97 -6.01 13.96
C PHE A 200 1.58 -5.48 15.28
N PRO A 201 0.82 -4.93 16.27
CA PRO A 201 1.43 -4.40 17.50
C PRO A 201 2.20 -5.44 18.33
N GLY A 202 1.90 -6.72 18.15
CA GLY A 202 2.58 -7.83 18.85
C GLY A 202 3.76 -8.42 18.07
N ASP A 203 4.14 -7.80 16.95
CA ASP A 203 5.15 -8.35 16.05
C ASP A 203 6.19 -7.29 15.64
N ASP A 204 7.36 -7.76 15.23
CA ASP A 204 8.43 -6.90 14.70
C ASP A 204 8.44 -6.97 13.18
N VAL A 205 7.90 -5.94 12.54
CA VAL A 205 7.96 -5.81 11.08
C VAL A 205 9.41 -5.63 10.64
N SER A 206 9.87 -6.51 9.75
CA SER A 206 11.22 -6.49 9.20
C SER A 206 11.28 -5.89 7.80
N MET A 207 10.24 -6.11 6.97
CA MET A 207 10.18 -5.61 5.61
C MET A 207 8.73 -5.37 5.20
N ILE A 208 8.52 -4.35 4.39
CA ILE A 208 7.32 -4.16 3.59
C ILE A 208 7.72 -4.11 2.13
N SER A 209 6.99 -4.81 1.28
CA SER A 209 7.15 -4.77 -0.17
C SER A 209 5.80 -4.73 -0.84
N GLY A 210 5.66 -3.95 -1.91
CA GLY A 210 4.33 -3.85 -2.51
C GLY A 210 4.27 -3.31 -3.91
N ILE A 211 3.26 -3.81 -4.63
CA ILE A 211 2.76 -3.26 -5.88
C ILE A 211 1.72 -2.20 -5.50
N ILE A 212 2.16 -0.96 -5.34
CA ILE A 212 1.34 0.13 -4.77
C ILE A 212 0.89 1.18 -5.80
N ASN A 213 1.09 0.88 -7.10
CA ASN A 213 0.55 1.66 -8.21
C ASN A 213 -0.10 0.73 -9.24
N GLY A 214 -1.41 0.89 -9.45
CA GLY A 214 -2.19 0.02 -10.35
C GLY A 214 -1.92 0.29 -11.83
N CYS A 215 -1.61 1.53 -12.22
CA CYS A 215 -1.30 1.89 -13.61
C CYS A 215 -0.05 1.15 -14.09
N THR A 216 1.03 1.25 -13.35
CA THR A 216 2.30 0.58 -13.68
C THR A 216 2.19 -0.94 -13.65
N ASN A 217 1.45 -1.51 -12.68
CA ASN A 217 1.24 -2.96 -12.67
C ASN A 217 0.44 -3.45 -13.88
N PHE A 218 -0.58 -2.68 -14.31
CA PHE A 218 -1.31 -2.97 -15.54
C PHE A 218 -0.38 -2.97 -16.77
N MET A 219 0.45 -1.94 -16.90
CA MET A 219 1.40 -1.81 -18.02
C MET A 219 2.41 -2.96 -18.03
N LEU A 220 3.04 -3.26 -16.89
CA LEU A 220 4.02 -4.35 -16.78
C LEU A 220 3.39 -5.71 -17.04
N THR A 221 2.15 -5.94 -16.59
CA THR A 221 1.38 -7.15 -16.93
C THR A 221 1.16 -7.27 -18.43
N ALA A 222 0.82 -6.18 -19.12
CA ALA A 222 0.60 -6.18 -20.56
C ALA A 222 1.91 -6.41 -21.34
N MET A 223 3.02 -5.81 -20.90
CA MET A 223 4.34 -6.04 -21.48
C MET A 223 4.80 -7.48 -21.30
N ASP A 224 4.62 -8.04 -20.13
CA ASP A 224 5.02 -9.41 -19.79
C ASP A 224 4.17 -10.48 -20.47
N GLN A 225 2.83 -10.43 -20.32
CA GLN A 225 1.94 -11.49 -20.74
C GLN A 225 1.53 -11.39 -22.22
N LYS A 226 1.39 -10.15 -22.75
CA LYS A 226 0.96 -9.90 -24.12
C LYS A 226 2.12 -9.52 -25.03
N GLY A 227 3.32 -9.29 -24.50
CA GLY A 227 4.50 -8.84 -25.25
C GLY A 227 4.34 -7.45 -25.87
N GLN A 228 3.48 -6.60 -25.30
CA GLN A 228 3.27 -5.23 -25.75
C GLN A 228 4.55 -4.39 -25.54
N SER A 229 4.71 -3.35 -26.37
CA SER A 229 5.70 -2.31 -26.13
C SER A 229 5.28 -1.43 -24.93
N TYR A 230 6.20 -0.66 -24.37
CA TYR A 230 5.89 0.33 -23.34
C TYR A 230 4.83 1.32 -23.81
N GLU A 231 4.97 1.82 -25.05
CA GLU A 231 4.07 2.80 -25.66
C GLU A 231 2.66 2.23 -25.85
N ASP A 232 2.55 0.98 -26.33
CA ASP A 232 1.25 0.32 -26.52
C ASP A 232 0.57 0.06 -25.16
N ALA A 233 1.32 -0.38 -24.17
CA ALA A 233 0.82 -0.61 -22.82
C ALA A 233 0.32 0.68 -22.15
N LEU A 234 1.06 1.80 -22.31
CA LEU A 234 0.65 3.12 -21.84
C LEU A 234 -0.61 3.62 -22.54
N ALA A 235 -0.68 3.49 -23.87
CA ALA A 235 -1.86 3.88 -24.64
C ALA A 235 -3.10 3.09 -24.21
N GLU A 236 -2.97 1.77 -23.95
CA GLU A 236 -4.07 0.94 -23.45
C GLU A 236 -4.46 1.33 -22.01
N ALA A 237 -3.49 1.61 -21.13
CA ALA A 237 -3.75 2.08 -19.76
C ALA A 237 -4.54 3.41 -19.76
N SER A 238 -4.14 4.37 -20.61
CA SER A 238 -4.83 5.65 -20.75
C SER A 238 -6.25 5.47 -21.30
N ARG A 239 -6.44 4.63 -22.32
CA ARG A 239 -7.77 4.32 -22.87
C ARG A 239 -8.72 3.71 -21.85
N LEU A 240 -8.19 2.90 -20.94
CA LEU A 240 -8.97 2.26 -19.85
C LEU A 240 -9.15 3.14 -18.61
N GLY A 241 -8.51 4.32 -18.58
CA GLY A 241 -8.58 5.26 -17.46
C GLY A 241 -7.69 4.91 -16.26
N TYR A 242 -6.69 4.04 -16.45
CA TYR A 242 -5.68 3.74 -15.41
C TYR A 242 -4.54 4.76 -15.40
N ALA A 243 -4.22 5.37 -16.53
CA ALA A 243 -3.27 6.47 -16.65
C ALA A 243 -4.00 7.78 -16.95
N GLU A 244 -3.58 8.85 -16.30
CA GLU A 244 -4.02 10.22 -16.57
C GLU A 244 -3.35 10.77 -17.86
N ALA A 245 -3.76 11.99 -18.27
CA ALA A 245 -3.18 12.65 -19.43
C ALA A 245 -1.66 12.91 -19.29
N ASP A 246 -1.21 13.20 -18.07
CA ASP A 246 0.20 13.21 -17.69
C ASP A 246 0.49 12.01 -16.76
N PRO A 247 1.06 10.92 -17.26
CA PRO A 247 1.32 9.72 -16.48
C PRO A 247 2.65 9.78 -15.69
N THR A 248 3.34 10.91 -15.67
CA THR A 248 4.69 11.04 -15.09
C THR A 248 4.76 10.57 -13.64
N LEU A 249 3.75 10.88 -12.84
CA LEU A 249 3.71 10.44 -11.43
C LEU A 249 3.62 8.92 -11.29
N ASP A 250 2.89 8.27 -12.19
CA ASP A 250 2.74 6.81 -12.20
C ASP A 250 4.01 6.14 -12.75
N VAL A 251 4.34 6.41 -14.02
CA VAL A 251 5.43 5.70 -14.73
C VAL A 251 6.82 6.05 -14.19
N GLY A 252 6.97 7.23 -13.56
CA GLY A 252 8.19 7.64 -12.87
C GLY A 252 8.36 6.99 -11.48
N GLY A 253 7.30 6.33 -10.96
CA GLY A 253 7.33 5.71 -9.63
C GLY A 253 7.04 6.66 -8.46
N PHE A 254 6.76 7.93 -8.73
CA PHE A 254 6.61 8.97 -7.70
C PHE A 254 5.34 8.75 -6.85
N ASP A 255 4.23 8.33 -7.46
CA ASP A 255 3.03 7.93 -6.72
C ASP A 255 3.30 6.78 -5.75
N ALA A 256 4.07 5.77 -6.20
CA ALA A 256 4.47 4.66 -5.34
C ALA A 256 5.41 5.12 -4.21
N ARG A 257 6.31 6.08 -4.49
CA ARG A 257 7.24 6.64 -3.50
C ARG A 257 6.50 7.38 -2.38
N SER A 258 5.54 8.23 -2.72
CA SER A 258 4.71 8.94 -1.73
C SER A 258 3.95 7.96 -0.82
N LYS A 259 3.38 6.90 -1.39
CA LYS A 259 2.71 5.85 -0.61
C LYS A 259 3.68 5.05 0.26
N LEU A 260 4.87 4.73 -0.25
CA LEU A 260 5.90 4.04 0.52
C LEU A 260 6.36 4.86 1.74
N LYS A 261 6.53 6.18 1.59
CA LYS A 261 6.83 7.08 2.72
C LYS A 261 5.80 6.94 3.84
N ILE A 262 4.51 6.94 3.50
CA ILE A 262 3.42 6.75 4.48
C ILE A 262 3.54 5.38 5.16
N LEU A 263 3.73 4.33 4.38
CA LEU A 263 3.87 2.97 4.91
C LEU A 263 5.09 2.81 5.82
N MET A 264 6.23 3.44 5.47
CA MET A 264 7.44 3.45 6.31
C MET A 264 7.19 4.13 7.66
N ARG A 265 6.45 5.23 7.67
CA ARG A 265 6.06 5.91 8.91
C ARG A 265 5.24 4.98 9.82
N LEU A 266 4.31 4.23 9.23
CA LEU A 266 3.43 3.32 9.98
C LEU A 266 4.15 2.05 10.46
N ALA A 267 4.95 1.43 9.59
CA ALA A 267 5.59 0.15 9.88
C ALA A 267 6.83 0.28 10.77
N PHE A 268 7.59 1.38 10.62
CA PHE A 268 8.90 1.54 11.26
C PHE A 268 9.02 2.79 12.13
N GLY A 269 8.02 3.68 12.13
CA GLY A 269 8.06 4.94 12.86
C GLY A 269 9.10 5.94 12.33
N ILE A 270 9.61 5.73 11.10
CA ILE A 270 10.62 6.60 10.49
C ILE A 270 9.98 7.64 9.58
N ASP A 271 10.47 8.85 9.66
CA ASP A 271 10.06 9.96 8.79
C ASP A 271 11.26 10.38 7.93
N VAL A 272 11.06 10.33 6.60
CA VAL A 272 12.08 10.66 5.60
C VAL A 272 11.48 11.57 4.54
N GLU A 273 12.31 12.39 3.92
CA GLU A 273 11.85 13.17 2.78
C GLU A 273 11.71 12.27 1.55
N GLU A 274 10.70 12.55 0.69
CA GLU A 274 10.46 11.71 -0.48
C GLU A 274 11.68 11.61 -1.40
N GLU A 275 12.44 12.68 -1.54
CA GLU A 275 13.64 12.78 -2.36
C GLU A 275 14.79 11.90 -1.87
N GLU A 276 14.80 11.55 -0.59
CA GLU A 276 15.80 10.65 -0.01
C GLU A 276 15.53 9.18 -0.41
N ILE A 277 14.27 8.82 -0.72
CA ILE A 277 13.91 7.47 -1.16
C ILE A 277 14.33 7.29 -2.61
N SER A 278 15.24 6.35 -2.87
CA SER A 278 15.67 6.02 -4.24
C SER A 278 14.47 5.62 -5.09
N CYS A 279 14.24 6.32 -6.20
CA CYS A 279 13.08 6.11 -7.06
C CYS A 279 13.49 5.96 -8.52
N LYS A 280 13.10 4.82 -9.12
CA LYS A 280 13.28 4.52 -10.53
C LYS A 280 11.95 4.04 -11.11
N GLY A 281 11.50 4.71 -12.17
CA GLY A 281 10.28 4.35 -12.90
C GLY A 281 10.46 3.23 -13.91
N ILE A 282 9.41 2.97 -14.69
CA ILE A 282 9.35 1.85 -15.65
C ILE A 282 9.69 2.25 -17.10
N THR A 283 10.02 3.50 -17.35
CA THR A 283 10.21 4.06 -18.72
C THR A 283 11.39 3.47 -19.49
N GLU A 284 12.39 2.91 -18.80
CA GLU A 284 13.56 2.29 -19.42
C GLU A 284 13.40 0.78 -19.62
N LEU A 285 12.31 0.17 -19.16
CA LEU A 285 12.03 -1.23 -19.38
C LEU A 285 11.68 -1.51 -20.84
N THR A 286 12.18 -2.61 -21.34
CA THR A 286 11.98 -3.07 -22.70
C THR A 286 11.50 -4.52 -22.71
N LYS A 287 11.01 -4.98 -23.85
CA LYS A 287 10.63 -6.38 -24.06
C LYS A 287 11.76 -7.35 -23.72
N VAL A 288 13.00 -6.96 -23.94
CA VAL A 288 14.20 -7.78 -23.68
C VAL A 288 14.31 -8.11 -22.20
N ASP A 289 13.93 -7.19 -21.28
CA ASP A 289 13.99 -7.44 -19.84
C ASP A 289 13.03 -8.55 -19.42
N PHE A 290 11.83 -8.59 -19.99
CA PHE A 290 10.85 -9.65 -19.72
C PHE A 290 11.27 -10.99 -20.35
N GLU A 291 11.95 -10.97 -21.49
CA GLU A 291 12.52 -12.20 -22.08
C GLU A 291 13.57 -12.82 -21.13
N TYR A 292 14.46 -11.99 -20.56
CA TYR A 292 15.43 -12.47 -19.57
C TYR A 292 14.79 -12.83 -18.24
N ALA A 293 13.80 -12.08 -17.77
CA ALA A 293 13.07 -12.42 -16.54
C ALA A 293 12.42 -13.81 -16.64
N LYS A 294 11.80 -14.13 -17.78
CA LYS A 294 11.23 -15.48 -18.04
C LYS A 294 12.29 -16.58 -18.10
N MET A 295 13.46 -16.29 -18.67
CA MET A 295 14.57 -17.25 -18.65
C MET A 295 15.07 -17.58 -17.25
N LEU A 296 14.94 -16.63 -16.34
CA LEU A 296 15.30 -16.75 -14.93
C LEU A 296 14.17 -17.33 -14.07
N GLY A 297 12.99 -17.63 -14.65
CA GLY A 297 11.83 -18.17 -13.93
C GLY A 297 11.10 -17.13 -13.07
N GLY A 298 10.92 -15.92 -13.60
CA GLY A 298 10.23 -14.86 -12.90
C GLY A 298 9.69 -13.75 -13.79
N THR A 299 9.28 -12.67 -13.16
CA THR A 299 8.67 -11.49 -13.80
C THR A 299 9.23 -10.19 -13.23
N ILE A 300 8.78 -9.06 -13.76
CA ILE A 300 9.18 -7.72 -13.32
C ILE A 300 7.94 -6.97 -12.80
N LYS A 301 8.05 -6.43 -11.59
CA LYS A 301 7.04 -5.54 -10.99
C LYS A 301 7.68 -4.21 -10.60
N LEU A 302 6.91 -3.13 -10.56
CA LEU A 302 7.33 -1.91 -9.87
C LEU A 302 7.02 -2.08 -8.39
N LEU A 303 8.03 -2.24 -7.56
CA LEU A 303 7.87 -2.42 -6.12
C LEU A 303 8.31 -1.17 -5.36
N GLY A 304 7.52 -0.83 -4.34
CA GLY A 304 7.99 -0.04 -3.21
C GLY A 304 8.44 -1.00 -2.11
N VAL A 305 9.69 -0.89 -1.70
CA VAL A 305 10.29 -1.77 -0.69
C VAL A 305 10.89 -0.92 0.40
N ALA A 306 10.67 -1.31 1.66
CA ALA A 306 11.40 -0.79 2.81
C ALA A 306 11.70 -1.94 3.77
N GLU A 307 12.97 -2.06 4.18
CA GLU A 307 13.45 -3.17 5.00
C GLU A 307 14.39 -2.72 6.12
N LYS A 308 14.38 -3.43 7.23
CA LYS A 308 15.37 -3.28 8.28
C LYS A 308 16.70 -3.90 7.84
N VAL A 309 17.78 -3.11 7.93
CA VAL A 309 19.15 -3.55 7.65
C VAL A 309 19.90 -3.55 8.98
N GLY A 310 20.10 -4.75 9.53
CA GLY A 310 20.64 -4.89 10.88
C GLY A 310 19.64 -4.41 11.95
N GLU A 311 20.14 -3.86 13.04
CA GLU A 311 19.31 -3.50 14.21
C GLU A 311 18.80 -2.05 14.21
N ASP A 312 19.46 -1.15 13.49
CA ASP A 312 19.29 0.30 13.64
C ASP A 312 19.08 1.06 12.32
N LYS A 313 19.00 0.36 11.18
CA LYS A 313 18.87 1.01 9.87
C LYS A 313 17.63 0.55 9.12
N ILE A 314 17.09 1.45 8.31
CA ILE A 314 16.08 1.18 7.28
C ILE A 314 16.66 1.55 5.93
N ALA A 315 16.50 0.67 4.96
CA ALA A 315 16.73 0.95 3.54
C ALA A 315 15.39 0.94 2.80
N ALA A 316 15.22 1.82 1.82
CA ALA A 316 13.99 1.83 1.02
C ALA A 316 14.26 2.30 -0.41
N PHE A 317 13.42 1.79 -1.32
CA PHE A 317 13.44 2.18 -2.72
C PHE A 317 12.10 1.95 -3.41
N VAL A 318 11.89 2.63 -4.53
CA VAL A 318 10.89 2.29 -5.54
C VAL A 318 11.64 2.00 -6.83
N SER A 319 11.44 0.81 -7.38
CA SER A 319 12.15 0.39 -8.61
C SER A 319 11.39 -0.72 -9.33
N PRO A 320 11.48 -0.81 -10.67
CA PRO A 320 11.30 -2.09 -11.33
C PRO A 320 12.17 -3.12 -10.63
N THR A 321 11.61 -4.26 -10.31
CA THR A 321 12.26 -5.30 -9.52
C THR A 321 11.95 -6.65 -10.16
N TYR A 322 12.98 -7.46 -10.37
CA TYR A 322 12.79 -8.86 -10.72
C TYR A 322 12.35 -9.65 -9.48
N ILE A 323 11.30 -10.46 -9.64
CA ILE A 323 10.83 -11.39 -8.62
C ILE A 323 10.61 -12.77 -9.24
N SER A 324 10.88 -13.83 -8.45
CA SER A 324 10.63 -15.22 -8.86
C SER A 324 9.13 -15.48 -9.05
N ASP A 325 8.76 -16.39 -9.95
CA ASP A 325 7.38 -16.84 -10.11
C ASP A 325 6.80 -17.52 -8.85
N GLU A 326 7.65 -17.91 -7.90
CA GLU A 326 7.25 -18.45 -6.59
C GLU A 326 6.85 -17.37 -5.59
N ASP A 327 7.20 -16.11 -5.83
CA ASP A 327 6.84 -14.99 -5.00
C ASP A 327 5.33 -14.67 -5.11
N SER A 328 4.69 -14.39 -3.97
CA SER A 328 3.25 -14.08 -3.90
C SER A 328 2.87 -12.89 -4.79
N LEU A 329 3.75 -11.88 -4.91
CA LEU A 329 3.55 -10.67 -5.71
C LEU A 329 3.66 -10.93 -7.22
N ALA A 330 4.33 -12.01 -7.65
CA ALA A 330 4.48 -12.33 -9.07
C ALA A 330 3.14 -12.57 -9.75
N SER A 331 2.21 -13.22 -9.06
CA SER A 331 0.87 -13.54 -9.56
C SER A 331 -0.07 -12.34 -9.66
N VAL A 332 0.24 -11.23 -9.00
CA VAL A 332 -0.60 -10.02 -8.95
C VAL A 332 -0.56 -9.31 -10.29
N SER A 333 -1.66 -9.33 -11.04
CA SER A 333 -1.73 -8.82 -12.42
C SER A 333 -2.82 -7.76 -12.62
N GLY A 334 -2.76 -7.08 -13.77
CA GLY A 334 -3.68 -6.00 -14.11
C GLY A 334 -3.48 -4.77 -13.22
N ALA A 335 -4.56 -4.03 -12.96
CA ALA A 335 -4.51 -2.81 -12.15
C ALA A 335 -4.61 -3.10 -10.63
N THR A 336 -4.35 -4.34 -10.21
CA THR A 336 -4.43 -4.79 -8.82
C THR A 336 -3.22 -4.32 -8.02
N ASN A 337 -3.43 -3.86 -6.80
CA ASN A 337 -2.37 -3.57 -5.84
C ASN A 337 -2.17 -4.74 -4.87
N ALA A 338 -0.97 -4.82 -4.31
CA ALA A 338 -0.65 -5.75 -3.25
C ALA A 338 0.37 -5.13 -2.29
N LEU A 339 0.27 -5.48 -1.02
CA LEU A 339 1.27 -5.19 -0.01
C LEU A 339 1.59 -6.47 0.74
N GLU A 340 2.85 -6.80 0.83
CA GLU A 340 3.38 -7.86 1.68
C GLU A 340 4.11 -7.24 2.87
N VAL A 341 3.85 -7.78 4.04
CA VAL A 341 4.46 -7.40 5.31
C VAL A 341 5.17 -8.61 5.87
N ASN A 342 6.49 -8.54 6.01
CA ASN A 342 7.30 -9.59 6.60
C ASN A 342 7.63 -9.20 8.04
N SER A 343 7.51 -10.15 8.95
CA SER A 343 7.66 -9.92 10.38
C SER A 343 8.19 -11.16 11.10
N ALA A 344 8.63 -10.98 12.34
CA ALA A 344 9.29 -12.04 13.11
C ALA A 344 8.37 -13.21 13.44
N ASN A 345 7.10 -12.94 13.80
CA ASN A 345 6.16 -13.97 14.28
C ASN A 345 5.23 -14.47 13.18
N LEU A 346 4.69 -13.57 12.33
CA LEU A 346 3.74 -13.93 11.27
C LEU A 346 4.42 -14.39 9.99
N VAL A 347 5.74 -14.23 9.90
CA VAL A 347 6.59 -14.56 8.75
C VAL A 347 6.26 -13.65 7.56
N SER A 348 5.13 -13.86 6.90
CA SER A 348 4.64 -13.03 5.81
C SER A 348 3.10 -12.92 5.84
N SER A 349 2.60 -11.73 5.56
CA SER A 349 1.18 -11.45 5.37
C SER A 349 0.99 -10.62 4.10
N THR A 350 0.21 -11.12 3.14
CA THR A 350 0.00 -10.46 1.85
C THR A 350 -1.43 -9.99 1.71
N PHE A 351 -1.61 -8.71 1.42
CA PHE A 351 -2.89 -8.04 1.17
C PHE A 351 -3.02 -7.74 -0.32
N ILE A 352 -4.05 -8.23 -0.98
CA ILE A 352 -4.26 -8.06 -2.42
C ILE A 352 -5.65 -7.49 -2.67
N GLY A 353 -5.77 -6.48 -3.53
CA GLY A 353 -7.07 -5.89 -3.87
C GLY A 353 -7.00 -4.72 -4.84
N GLN A 354 -8.12 -4.01 -4.99
CA GLN A 354 -8.21 -2.85 -5.86
C GLN A 354 -7.55 -1.63 -5.21
N GLY A 355 -6.48 -1.13 -5.83
CA GLY A 355 -5.70 0.00 -5.32
C GLY A 355 -6.33 1.37 -5.56
N ALA A 356 -7.34 1.48 -6.42
CA ALA A 356 -8.03 2.70 -6.78
C ALA A 356 -9.45 2.40 -7.25
N GLY A 357 -10.25 3.47 -7.45
CA GLY A 357 -11.60 3.40 -7.98
C GLY A 357 -12.63 3.97 -7.02
N ARG A 358 -13.79 4.36 -7.58
CA ARG A 358 -14.88 5.01 -6.84
C ARG A 358 -15.27 4.28 -5.57
N PHE A 359 -15.71 3.04 -5.71
CA PHE A 359 -16.23 2.26 -4.59
C PHE A 359 -15.14 1.66 -3.68
N PRO A 360 -14.00 1.14 -4.19
CA PRO A 360 -12.92 0.69 -3.31
C PRO A 360 -12.41 1.79 -2.38
N THR A 361 -12.11 2.97 -2.91
CA THR A 361 -11.63 4.11 -2.11
C THR A 361 -12.71 4.64 -1.17
N ALA A 362 -13.95 4.78 -1.66
CA ALA A 362 -15.08 5.18 -0.82
C ALA A 362 -15.34 4.19 0.33
N ASN A 363 -15.18 2.88 0.09
CA ASN A 363 -15.36 1.86 1.12
C ASN A 363 -14.36 2.03 2.28
N SER A 364 -13.12 2.36 1.98
CA SER A 364 -12.10 2.63 3.02
C SER A 364 -12.44 3.88 3.84
N CYS A 365 -12.90 4.96 3.19
CA CYS A 365 -13.44 6.12 3.91
C CYS A 365 -14.65 5.75 4.78
N ILE A 366 -15.56 4.91 4.29
CA ILE A 366 -16.72 4.44 5.06
C ILE A 366 -16.29 3.63 6.29
N ASN A 367 -15.29 2.77 6.15
CA ASN A 367 -14.77 2.01 7.27
C ASN A 367 -14.17 2.93 8.36
N ASP A 368 -13.49 3.99 7.96
CA ASP A 368 -12.99 5.03 8.88
C ASP A 368 -14.13 5.80 9.54
N ILE A 369 -15.13 6.23 8.78
CA ILE A 369 -16.34 6.90 9.30
C ILE A 369 -17.05 6.02 10.34
N VAL A 370 -17.26 4.74 10.02
CA VAL A 370 -17.92 3.78 10.92
C VAL A 370 -17.10 3.54 12.18
N ALA A 371 -15.77 3.43 12.06
CA ALA A 371 -14.89 3.28 13.21
C ALA A 371 -14.97 4.49 14.15
N LEU A 372 -14.94 5.71 13.61
CA LEU A 372 -15.10 6.95 14.38
C LEU A 372 -16.51 7.05 15.02
N ALA A 373 -17.55 6.66 14.28
CA ALA A 373 -18.93 6.66 14.81
C ALA A 373 -19.09 5.65 15.97
N LYS A 374 -18.35 4.54 15.98
CA LYS A 374 -18.29 3.58 17.09
C LYS A 374 -17.46 4.08 18.27
N GLY A 375 -16.70 5.15 18.11
CA GLY A 375 -15.76 5.66 19.11
C GLY A 375 -14.45 4.88 19.16
N ASP A 376 -14.11 4.17 18.08
CA ASP A 376 -12.81 3.50 17.97
C ASP A 376 -11.71 4.58 17.91
N LYS A 377 -10.73 4.47 18.78
CA LYS A 377 -9.56 5.36 18.78
C LYS A 377 -8.67 5.05 17.60
N THR A 378 -8.03 6.09 17.07
CA THR A 378 -6.96 5.90 16.08
C THR A 378 -5.72 5.36 16.80
N PRO A 379 -5.22 4.18 16.44
CA PRO A 379 -3.97 3.69 16.98
C PRO A 379 -2.84 4.64 16.59
N LEU A 380 -1.98 4.98 17.54
CA LEU A 380 -0.73 5.69 17.22
C LEU A 380 0.17 4.77 16.40
N PRO A 381 1.00 5.33 15.50
CA PRO A 381 2.02 4.54 14.82
C PRO A 381 2.87 3.79 15.85
N PHE A 382 3.22 2.54 15.54
CA PHE A 382 4.07 1.75 16.42
C PHE A 382 5.46 2.39 16.41
N ASN A 383 5.73 3.22 17.41
CA ASN A 383 7.06 3.78 17.60
C ASN A 383 7.95 2.69 18.16
N SER A 384 8.87 2.18 17.35
CA SER A 384 10.01 1.49 17.92
C SER A 384 10.72 2.48 18.85
N ALA A 385 11.02 2.07 20.08
CA ALA A 385 11.80 2.89 21.01
C ALA A 385 13.23 3.19 20.49
N LYS A 386 13.61 2.58 19.36
CA LYS A 386 14.90 2.75 18.69
C LYS A 386 14.77 3.82 17.61
N GLN A 387 15.64 4.80 17.64
CA GLN A 387 15.82 5.75 16.55
C GLN A 387 16.49 5.02 15.38
N LEU A 388 15.71 4.69 14.35
CA LEU A 388 16.20 4.07 13.13
C LEU A 388 16.85 5.12 12.23
N GLN A 389 17.97 4.76 11.59
CA GLN A 389 18.66 5.57 10.60
C GLN A 389 18.23 5.18 9.19
N PHE A 390 17.95 6.16 8.37
CA PHE A 390 17.63 5.90 6.96
C PHE A 390 18.90 5.84 6.10
N SER A 391 18.94 4.89 5.15
CA SER A 391 19.97 4.78 4.14
C SER A 391 19.33 4.59 2.76
N ASN A 392 19.72 5.44 1.81
CA ASN A 392 19.30 5.29 0.41
C ASN A 392 20.28 4.47 -0.44
N ASP A 393 21.39 4.01 0.14
CA ASP A 393 22.35 3.12 -0.50
C ASP A 393 22.07 1.68 -0.04
N TYR A 394 20.93 1.14 -0.53
CA TYR A 394 20.54 -0.22 -0.20
C TYR A 394 21.42 -1.28 -0.88
N GLU A 395 21.51 -2.45 -0.27
CA GLU A 395 22.17 -3.61 -0.85
C GLU A 395 21.14 -4.58 -1.44
N SER A 396 21.42 -5.08 -2.63
CA SER A 396 20.63 -6.11 -3.30
C SER A 396 21.49 -6.92 -4.24
N VAL A 397 20.97 -8.04 -4.69
CA VAL A 397 21.34 -8.63 -5.96
C VAL A 397 20.78 -7.73 -7.05
N PHE A 398 21.54 -7.48 -8.11
CA PHE A 398 21.07 -6.63 -9.21
C PHE A 398 21.08 -7.38 -10.54
N TYR A 399 20.02 -7.13 -11.30
CA TYR A 399 19.93 -7.37 -12.72
C TYR A 399 20.48 -6.13 -13.41
N LEU A 400 21.49 -6.28 -14.27
CA LEU A 400 22.14 -5.20 -15.01
C LEU A 400 22.12 -5.52 -16.49
N ARG A 401 21.37 -4.79 -17.31
CA ARG A 401 21.34 -4.91 -18.77
C ARG A 401 22.30 -3.89 -19.39
N LEU A 402 23.24 -4.40 -20.21
CA LEU A 402 24.15 -3.60 -21.03
C LEU A 402 23.84 -3.81 -22.51
N ARG A 403 23.72 -2.72 -23.26
CA ARG A 403 23.63 -2.74 -24.72
C ARG A 403 25.01 -2.54 -25.30
N TYR A 404 25.31 -3.26 -26.37
CA TYR A 404 26.68 -3.26 -26.90
C TYR A 404 26.72 -3.44 -28.44
N ARG A 405 27.82 -2.98 -29.03
CA ARG A 405 28.28 -3.36 -30.36
C ARG A 405 29.24 -4.52 -30.20
N ASP A 406 28.97 -5.61 -30.93
CA ASP A 406 29.69 -6.88 -30.76
C ASP A 406 31.15 -6.73 -31.26
N GLU A 407 32.08 -6.84 -30.32
CA GLU A 407 33.51 -6.84 -30.56
C GLU A 407 34.25 -7.81 -29.64
N LEU A 408 35.53 -8.07 -29.93
CA LEU A 408 36.33 -8.97 -29.09
C LEU A 408 36.74 -8.30 -27.77
N GLY A 409 36.72 -9.06 -26.67
CA GLY A 409 37.24 -8.63 -25.38
C GLY A 409 36.23 -7.96 -24.46
N ILE A 410 34.96 -7.85 -24.84
CA ILE A 410 33.89 -7.26 -24.00
C ILE A 410 33.82 -7.94 -22.62
N THR A 411 33.75 -9.28 -22.58
CA THR A 411 33.64 -10.02 -21.33
C THR A 411 34.81 -9.77 -20.36
N ARG A 412 36.03 -9.60 -20.89
CA ARG A 412 37.18 -9.24 -20.07
C ARG A 412 37.00 -7.85 -19.46
N GLN A 413 36.60 -6.85 -20.26
CA GLN A 413 36.39 -5.48 -19.78
C GLN A 413 35.23 -5.40 -18.80
N VAL A 414 34.17 -6.19 -18.99
CA VAL A 414 33.06 -6.33 -18.02
C VAL A 414 33.61 -6.83 -16.68
N GLY A 415 34.42 -7.90 -16.67
CA GLY A 415 35.04 -8.42 -15.44
C GLY A 415 35.93 -7.39 -14.74
N GLU A 416 36.80 -6.70 -15.51
CA GLU A 416 37.68 -5.65 -14.99
C GLU A 416 36.87 -4.46 -14.37
N THR A 417 35.81 -4.02 -15.03
CA THR A 417 34.94 -2.93 -14.51
C THR A 417 34.19 -3.36 -13.26
N CYS A 418 33.64 -4.58 -13.24
CA CYS A 418 32.98 -5.13 -12.06
C CYS A 418 33.94 -5.25 -10.87
N GLU A 419 35.11 -5.86 -11.07
CA GLU A 419 36.17 -6.01 -10.04
C GLU A 419 36.54 -4.64 -9.43
N LYS A 420 36.83 -3.65 -10.29
CA LYS A 420 37.23 -2.30 -9.88
C LYS A 420 36.18 -1.60 -9.03
N ASN A 421 34.90 -1.87 -9.27
CA ASN A 421 33.78 -1.27 -8.53
C ASN A 421 33.24 -2.16 -7.40
N GLY A 422 33.91 -3.27 -7.09
CA GLY A 422 33.51 -4.18 -6.01
C GLY A 422 32.23 -4.96 -6.31
N VAL A 423 31.91 -5.16 -7.59
CA VAL A 423 30.73 -5.91 -8.03
C VAL A 423 31.14 -7.34 -8.37
N SER A 424 30.64 -8.32 -7.60
CA SER A 424 30.83 -9.74 -7.91
C SER A 424 29.73 -10.18 -8.89
N ILE A 425 30.12 -10.89 -9.95
CA ILE A 425 29.22 -11.42 -10.98
C ILE A 425 28.74 -12.81 -10.56
N HIS A 426 27.43 -12.97 -10.36
CA HIS A 426 26.81 -14.27 -10.16
C HIS A 426 26.67 -15.01 -11.50
N SER A 427 26.07 -14.36 -12.51
CA SER A 427 25.89 -14.94 -13.84
C SER A 427 25.86 -13.88 -14.94
N LEU A 428 26.20 -14.31 -16.17
CA LEU A 428 26.09 -13.51 -17.37
C LEU A 428 25.22 -14.24 -18.38
N LEU A 429 24.15 -13.58 -18.81
CA LEU A 429 23.14 -14.13 -19.70
C LEU A 429 23.14 -13.37 -21.03
N GLN A 430 23.17 -14.12 -22.13
CA GLN A 430 23.13 -13.53 -23.46
C GLN A 430 22.20 -14.34 -24.37
N ASN A 431 21.21 -13.67 -24.94
CA ASN A 431 20.40 -14.23 -26.02
C ASN A 431 21.22 -14.30 -27.34
N PRO A 432 20.84 -15.18 -28.28
CA PRO A 432 21.48 -15.20 -29.59
C PRO A 432 21.51 -13.82 -30.25
N VAL A 433 22.70 -13.34 -30.60
CA VAL A 433 22.90 -12.03 -31.20
C VAL A 433 22.32 -11.99 -32.60
N LYS A 434 21.24 -11.23 -32.81
CA LYS A 434 20.61 -11.02 -34.13
C LYS A 434 21.20 -9.86 -34.87
N ASN A 435 21.60 -8.80 -34.17
CA ASN A 435 22.21 -7.61 -34.71
C ASN A 435 23.50 -7.30 -33.93
N ARG A 436 24.66 -7.40 -34.62
CA ARG A 436 25.95 -7.15 -33.97
C ARG A 436 26.20 -5.70 -33.58
N ASN A 437 25.45 -4.75 -34.18
CA ASN A 437 25.56 -3.33 -33.84
C ASN A 437 24.61 -2.89 -32.72
N ASP A 438 23.71 -3.74 -32.32
CA ASP A 438 22.74 -3.49 -31.24
C ASP A 438 22.34 -4.82 -30.59
N ALA A 439 23.15 -5.27 -29.69
CA ALA A 439 22.93 -6.47 -28.89
C ALA A 439 22.82 -6.09 -27.41
N ALA A 440 22.28 -6.99 -26.62
CA ALA A 440 22.21 -6.82 -25.17
C ALA A 440 22.58 -8.13 -24.46
N PHE A 441 23.21 -8.00 -23.33
CA PHE A 441 23.38 -9.06 -22.35
C PHE A 441 23.04 -8.59 -20.95
N VAL A 442 22.83 -9.53 -20.06
CA VAL A 442 22.45 -9.26 -18.67
C VAL A 442 23.46 -9.85 -17.72
N ILE A 443 23.82 -9.10 -16.72
CA ILE A 443 24.62 -9.54 -15.58
C ILE A 443 23.66 -9.64 -14.39
N ILE A 444 23.68 -10.76 -13.70
CA ILE A 444 23.17 -10.90 -12.33
C ILE A 444 24.37 -10.82 -11.40
N THR A 445 24.29 -9.93 -10.40
CA THR A 445 25.39 -9.75 -9.45
C THR A 445 25.18 -10.60 -8.20
N GLU A 446 26.19 -10.75 -7.38
CA GLU A 446 26.03 -11.05 -5.96
C GLU A 446 25.48 -9.81 -5.23
N LYS A 447 25.09 -9.96 -3.96
CA LYS A 447 24.59 -8.85 -3.13
C LYS A 447 25.63 -7.74 -3.03
N VAL A 448 25.25 -6.52 -3.39
CA VAL A 448 26.13 -5.36 -3.47
C VAL A 448 25.36 -4.06 -3.23
N ALA A 449 26.04 -3.01 -2.80
CA ALA A 449 25.43 -1.69 -2.60
C ALA A 449 25.06 -1.02 -3.94
N LEU A 450 23.94 -0.30 -3.96
CA LEU A 450 23.47 0.47 -5.13
C LEU A 450 24.53 1.44 -5.67
N SER A 451 25.30 2.07 -4.78
CA SER A 451 26.37 2.99 -5.16
C SER A 451 27.47 2.33 -6.01
N SER A 452 27.80 1.06 -5.75
CA SER A 452 28.74 0.28 -6.57
C SER A 452 28.18 0.00 -7.96
N ILE A 453 26.90 -0.35 -8.05
CA ILE A 453 26.20 -0.55 -9.34
C ILE A 453 26.17 0.75 -10.16
N LYS A 454 25.84 1.88 -9.54
CA LYS A 454 25.85 3.19 -10.22
C LYS A 454 27.23 3.55 -10.79
N LYS A 455 28.31 3.28 -10.01
CA LYS A 455 29.69 3.52 -10.47
C LYS A 455 30.06 2.60 -11.63
N ALA A 456 29.73 1.30 -11.54
CA ALA A 456 29.98 0.34 -12.60
C ALA A 456 29.24 0.72 -13.89
N CYS A 457 27.95 1.12 -13.80
CA CYS A 457 27.17 1.59 -14.94
C CYS A 457 27.79 2.80 -15.62
N ALA A 458 28.20 3.81 -14.85
CA ALA A 458 28.84 5.01 -15.38
C ALA A 458 30.16 4.69 -16.10
N GLU A 459 30.92 3.70 -15.60
CA GLU A 459 32.16 3.25 -16.24
C GLU A 459 31.89 2.45 -17.52
N PHE A 460 30.88 1.55 -17.51
CA PHE A 460 30.48 0.82 -18.72
C PHE A 460 30.05 1.78 -19.86
N GLU A 461 29.29 2.82 -19.57
CA GLU A 461 28.84 3.80 -20.53
C GLU A 461 30.00 4.60 -21.20
N GLY A 462 31.14 4.64 -20.53
CA GLY A 462 32.39 5.22 -21.08
C GLY A 462 33.16 4.30 -22.01
N LEU A 463 32.81 3.01 -22.12
CA LEU A 463 33.52 2.04 -22.94
C LEU A 463 33.06 2.07 -24.40
N SER A 464 33.99 1.89 -25.37
CA SER A 464 33.74 2.03 -26.81
C SER A 464 32.66 1.10 -27.37
N TRP A 465 32.51 -0.07 -26.79
CA TRP A 465 31.54 -1.07 -27.21
C TRP A 465 30.14 -0.83 -26.61
N CYS A 466 30.04 -0.12 -25.45
CA CYS A 466 28.80 0.14 -24.81
C CYS A 466 27.93 1.10 -25.61
N TYR A 467 26.65 0.82 -25.73
CA TYR A 467 25.73 1.58 -26.54
C TYR A 467 24.50 2.01 -25.73
N GLY A 468 24.40 3.31 -25.55
CA GLY A 468 23.31 3.90 -24.73
C GLY A 468 23.51 3.74 -23.22
N SER A 469 22.47 4.02 -22.45
CA SER A 469 22.50 3.91 -20.98
C SER A 469 22.41 2.47 -20.50
N SER A 470 23.12 2.18 -19.42
CA SER A 470 23.01 0.93 -18.67
C SER A 470 21.69 0.93 -17.88
N PHE A 471 20.97 -0.19 -17.93
CA PHE A 471 19.76 -0.36 -17.12
C PHE A 471 20.04 -1.34 -15.98
N TYR A 472 19.61 -1.01 -14.78
CA TYR A 472 19.70 -1.91 -13.62
C TYR A 472 18.39 -1.90 -12.80
N MET A 473 18.11 -3.02 -12.15
CA MET A 473 17.03 -3.17 -11.18
C MET A 473 17.41 -4.17 -10.10
N PRO A 474 16.87 -4.03 -8.87
CA PRO A 474 17.07 -5.04 -7.82
C PRO A 474 16.42 -6.37 -8.19
N VAL A 475 16.93 -7.44 -7.60
CA VAL A 475 16.41 -8.81 -7.68
C VAL A 475 15.98 -9.22 -6.27
N LEU A 476 14.70 -9.52 -6.09
CA LEU A 476 14.15 -10.12 -4.88
C LEU A 476 13.78 -11.57 -5.22
N SER A 477 14.66 -12.50 -4.94
CA SER A 477 14.42 -13.93 -5.13
C SER A 477 15.29 -14.71 -4.16
N HIS A 478 14.70 -15.72 -3.53
CA HIS A 478 15.42 -16.62 -2.63
C HIS A 478 16.52 -17.43 -3.33
N ASP A 479 16.42 -17.60 -4.66
CA ASP A 479 17.41 -18.36 -5.44
C ASP A 479 18.74 -17.64 -5.62
N PHE A 480 18.78 -16.32 -5.34
CA PHE A 480 19.95 -15.47 -5.50
C PHE A 480 20.43 -14.83 -4.18
N MET A 481 19.79 -15.14 -3.04
CA MET A 481 20.13 -14.59 -1.71
C MET A 481 20.93 -15.53 -0.85
#